data_4482cf2c77bddd6dc9d23daf08ee68d6
#
_entry.id   4482cf2c77bddd6dc9d23daf08ee68d6
#
_cell.length_a   1.000
_cell.length_b   1.000
_cell.length_c   1.000
_cell.angle_alpha   90.00
_cell.angle_beta   90.00
_cell.angle_gamma   90.00
#
_symmetry.space_group_name_H-M   'P 1'
#
loop_
_entity.id
_entity.type
_entity.pdbx_description
1 polymer ?
#
loop_
_entity_poly.entity_id
_entity_poly.type
_entity_poly.pdbx_seq_one_letter_code
_entity_poly.pdbx_strand_id
1 'polypeptide(L)'
;MPKKYRVEITEAAEADIAEIWEYIAQDKPDAATAFILRLEEQIGTLEHFPERCPFVPENELLGTAYRHLLYGNYRTIFKIVESRVIIMRVLHGAQLLDTEMLEG
;
A
#
# COMPACT_ATOMS: atom_id res chain seq x y z
N MET A 1 12.18 19.79 13.64
CA MET A 1 11.35 19.76 12.42
C MET A 1 10.94 18.32 12.13
N PRO A 2 9.67 18.06 11.83
CA PRO A 2 9.27 16.70 11.47
C PRO A 2 9.95 16.30 10.17
N LYS A 3 10.41 15.06 10.15
CA LYS A 3 11.06 14.49 8.97
C LYS A 3 10.00 14.22 7.88
N LYS A 4 10.32 14.61 6.66
CA LYS A 4 9.47 14.32 5.51
C LYS A 4 10.08 13.20 4.70
N TYR A 5 9.27 12.17 4.44
CA TYR A 5 9.69 11.00 3.67
C TYR A 5 9.30 11.16 2.21
N ARG A 6 10.09 10.56 1.33
CA ARG A 6 9.73 10.45 -0.07
C ARG A 6 8.93 9.17 -0.26
N VAL A 7 7.72 9.27 -0.79
CA VAL A 7 6.88 8.10 -1.06
C VAL A 7 7.12 7.66 -2.51
N GLU A 8 7.56 6.42 -2.68
CA GLU A 8 7.84 5.83 -3.98
C GLU A 8 6.93 4.61 -4.18
N ILE A 9 6.32 4.52 -5.34
CA ILE A 9 5.37 3.44 -5.64
C ILE A 9 6.00 2.50 -6.67
N THR A 10 6.07 1.21 -6.33
CA THR A 10 6.62 0.19 -7.23
C THR A 10 5.65 -0.10 -8.37
N GLU A 11 6.17 -0.67 -9.45
CA GLU A 11 5.33 -1.09 -10.58
C GLU A 11 4.27 -2.10 -10.15
N ALA A 12 4.64 -3.03 -9.26
CA ALA A 12 3.71 -4.03 -8.75
C ALA A 12 2.55 -3.36 -8.00
N ALA A 13 2.83 -2.35 -7.18
CA ALA A 13 1.80 -1.62 -6.46
C ALA A 13 0.91 -0.82 -7.41
N GLU A 14 1.48 -0.21 -8.43
CA GLU A 14 0.71 0.50 -9.45
C GLU A 14 -0.23 -0.44 -10.19
N ALA A 15 0.25 -1.65 -10.53
CA ALA A 15 -0.57 -2.66 -11.17
C ALA A 15 -1.72 -3.10 -10.25
N ASP A 16 -1.45 -3.25 -8.96
CA ASP A 16 -2.49 -3.58 -7.98
C ASP A 16 -3.59 -2.51 -7.97
N ILE A 17 -3.20 -1.24 -7.97
CA ILE A 17 -4.15 -0.13 -7.97
C ILE A 17 -5.01 -0.15 -9.23
N ALA A 18 -4.41 -0.42 -10.38
CA ALA A 18 -5.13 -0.53 -11.64
C ALA A 18 -6.15 -1.66 -11.61
N GLU A 19 -5.78 -2.81 -11.05
CA GLU A 19 -6.70 -3.95 -10.91
C GLU A 19 -7.86 -3.62 -9.97
N ILE A 20 -7.58 -2.91 -8.88
CA ILE A 20 -8.64 -2.50 -7.95
C ILE A 20 -9.64 -1.58 -8.67
N TRP A 21 -9.13 -0.63 -9.46
CA TRP A 21 -9.99 0.25 -10.24
C TRP A 21 -10.88 -0.56 -11.18
N GLU A 22 -10.29 -1.50 -11.94
CA GLU A 22 -11.04 -2.33 -12.87
C GLU A 22 -12.13 -3.14 -12.17
N TYR A 23 -11.79 -3.71 -11.02
CA TYR A 23 -12.74 -4.51 -10.24
C TYR A 23 -13.96 -3.68 -9.82
N ILE A 24 -13.73 -2.49 -9.26
CA ILE A 24 -14.82 -1.63 -8.81
C ILE A 24 -15.59 -1.06 -10.00
N ALA A 25 -14.88 -0.74 -11.09
CA ALA A 25 -15.47 -0.11 -12.28
C ALA A 25 -16.40 -1.04 -13.04
N GLN A 26 -16.29 -2.36 -12.86
CA GLN A 26 -17.23 -3.30 -13.46
C GLN A 26 -18.66 -3.00 -13.05
N ASP A 27 -18.84 -2.49 -11.83
CA ASP A 27 -20.16 -2.14 -11.32
C ASP A 27 -20.39 -0.63 -11.36
N LYS A 28 -19.43 0.16 -10.86
CA LYS A 28 -19.58 1.62 -10.72
C LYS A 28 -18.29 2.34 -11.08
N PRO A 29 -18.11 2.75 -12.35
CA PRO A 29 -16.88 3.44 -12.78
C PRO A 29 -16.57 4.72 -12.01
N ASP A 30 -17.59 5.54 -11.74
CA ASP A 30 -17.39 6.79 -10.98
C ASP A 30 -16.94 6.52 -9.55
N ALA A 31 -17.51 5.48 -8.93
CA ALA A 31 -17.09 5.07 -7.58
C ALA A 31 -15.66 4.55 -7.58
N ALA A 32 -15.26 3.84 -8.64
CA ALA A 32 -13.90 3.35 -8.79
C ALA A 32 -12.90 4.50 -8.81
N THR A 33 -13.15 5.51 -9.62
CA THR A 33 -12.27 6.69 -9.70
C THR A 33 -12.18 7.42 -8.36
N ALA A 34 -13.32 7.63 -7.71
CA ALA A 34 -13.35 8.30 -6.41
C ALA A 34 -12.57 7.50 -5.36
N PHE A 35 -12.73 6.18 -5.35
CA PHE A 35 -12.02 5.31 -4.41
C PHE A 35 -10.51 5.39 -4.60
N ILE A 36 -10.04 5.31 -5.85
CA ILE A 36 -8.59 5.33 -6.14
C ILE A 36 -7.99 6.68 -5.76
N LEU A 37 -8.68 7.79 -6.04
CA LEU A 37 -8.17 9.11 -5.66
C LEU A 37 -8.00 9.23 -4.14
N ARG A 38 -8.94 8.69 -3.36
CA ARG A 38 -8.84 8.71 -1.90
C ARG A 38 -7.74 7.77 -1.40
N LEU A 39 -7.61 6.61 -2.02
CA LEU A 39 -6.54 5.67 -1.69
C LEU A 39 -5.17 6.33 -1.90
N GLU A 40 -5.00 7.02 -3.03
CA GLU A 40 -3.76 7.72 -3.34
C GLU A 40 -3.48 8.86 -2.36
N GLU A 41 -4.51 9.57 -1.91
CA GLU A 41 -4.36 10.57 -0.86
C GLU A 41 -3.85 9.94 0.44
N GLN A 42 -4.41 8.79 0.81
CA GLN A 42 -3.99 8.08 2.02
C GLN A 42 -2.53 7.62 1.92
N ILE A 43 -2.14 7.11 0.76
CA ILE A 43 -0.75 6.72 0.52
C ILE A 43 0.17 7.94 0.64
N GLY A 44 -0.26 9.08 0.12
CA GLY A 44 0.49 10.33 0.22
C GLY A 44 0.74 10.79 1.65
N THR A 45 -0.14 10.46 2.59
CA THR A 45 0.04 10.82 4.00
C THR A 45 1.26 10.15 4.63
N LEU A 46 1.80 9.11 3.99
CA LEU A 46 2.99 8.43 4.49
C LEU A 46 4.26 9.27 4.40
N GLU A 47 4.18 10.46 3.80
CA GLU A 47 5.25 11.45 3.88
C GLU A 47 5.57 11.84 5.32
N HIS A 48 4.59 11.70 6.22
CA HIS A 48 4.73 12.10 7.62
C HIS A 48 4.42 10.93 8.55
N PHE A 49 5.36 10.64 9.44
CA PHE A 49 5.20 9.60 10.47
C PHE A 49 4.68 8.25 9.93
N PRO A 50 5.37 7.67 8.93
CA PRO A 50 4.94 6.36 8.43
C PRO A 50 5.03 5.27 9.50
N GLU A 51 5.86 5.48 10.52
CA GLU A 51 6.01 4.57 11.67
C GLU A 51 4.74 4.44 12.50
N ARG A 52 3.75 5.32 12.31
CA ARG A 52 2.46 5.19 13.00
C ARG A 52 1.68 3.95 12.53
N CYS A 53 2.01 3.45 11.34
CA CYS A 53 1.35 2.28 10.79
C CYS A 53 1.92 1.00 11.42
N PRO A 54 1.07 0.02 11.75
CA PRO A 54 1.55 -1.21 12.37
C PRO A 54 2.34 -2.09 11.41
N PHE A 55 3.15 -2.97 11.98
CA PHE A 55 3.83 -4.02 11.21
C PHE A 55 2.81 -5.05 10.73
N VAL A 56 3.05 -5.62 9.56
CA VAL A 56 2.20 -6.69 9.05
C VAL A 56 2.47 -7.98 9.82
N PRO A 57 1.42 -8.78 10.10
CA PRO A 57 1.61 -10.03 10.85
C PRO A 57 2.48 -11.05 10.11
N GLU A 58 2.57 -10.97 8.80
CA GLU A 58 3.37 -11.89 7.99
C GLU A 58 4.87 -11.73 8.18
N ASN A 59 5.32 -10.63 8.79
CA ASN A 59 6.76 -10.38 8.99
C ASN A 59 7.49 -11.52 9.68
N GLU A 60 6.87 -12.18 10.64
CA GLU A 60 7.49 -13.28 11.36
C GLU A 60 7.86 -14.44 10.44
N LEU A 61 6.95 -14.79 9.52
CA LEU A 61 7.18 -15.88 8.57
C LEU A 61 8.12 -15.48 7.45
N LEU A 62 8.09 -14.21 7.03
CA LEU A 62 8.86 -13.74 5.89
C LEU A 62 10.23 -13.18 6.26
N GLY A 63 10.49 -12.96 7.54
CA GLY A 63 11.73 -12.34 7.98
C GLY A 63 11.88 -10.91 7.51
N THR A 64 10.78 -10.17 7.47
CA THR A 64 10.72 -8.81 6.92
C THR A 64 10.28 -7.82 7.99
N ALA A 65 10.28 -6.53 7.63
CA ALA A 65 9.85 -5.44 8.51
C ALA A 65 8.87 -4.51 7.77
N TYR A 66 7.90 -5.10 7.09
CA TYR A 66 6.89 -4.35 6.36
C TYR A 66 5.82 -3.82 7.30
N ARG A 67 5.24 -2.68 6.91
CA ARG A 67 4.10 -2.07 7.59
C ARG A 67 2.94 -1.99 6.62
N HIS A 68 1.73 -1.76 7.12
CA HIS A 68 0.60 -1.55 6.23
C HIS A 68 -0.28 -0.38 6.67
N LEU A 69 -0.82 0.32 5.70
CA LEU A 69 -1.82 1.36 5.88
C LEU A 69 -3.16 0.79 5.41
N LEU A 70 -4.14 0.79 6.30
CA LEU A 70 -5.46 0.24 5.98
C LEU A 70 -6.37 1.33 5.45
N TYR A 71 -7.04 1.06 4.35
CA TYR A 71 -8.05 1.94 3.78
C TYR A 71 -9.15 1.10 3.13
N GLY A 72 -10.38 1.27 3.59
CA GLY A 72 -11.48 0.43 3.14
C GLY A 72 -11.16 -1.05 3.41
N ASN A 73 -11.36 -1.90 2.42
CA ASN A 73 -11.06 -3.33 2.51
C ASN A 73 -9.66 -3.68 2.02
N TYR A 74 -8.79 -2.69 1.83
CA TYR A 74 -7.46 -2.89 1.27
C TYR A 74 -6.37 -2.47 2.24
N ARG A 75 -5.20 -3.06 2.06
CA ARG A 75 -4.02 -2.66 2.83
C ARG A 75 -2.88 -2.36 1.87
N THR A 76 -2.26 -1.20 2.09
CA THR A 76 -1.08 -0.77 1.34
C THR A 76 0.14 -1.20 2.12
N ILE A 77 0.91 -2.12 1.56
CA ILE A 77 2.09 -2.69 2.22
C ILE A 77 3.31 -1.91 1.78
N PHE A 78 4.07 -1.43 2.75
CA PHE A 78 5.24 -0.60 2.49
C PHE A 78 6.37 -0.93 3.44
N LYS A 79 7.56 -0.48 3.07
CA LYS A 79 8.73 -0.51 3.94
C LYS A 79 9.35 0.88 4.00
N ILE A 80 10.06 1.14 5.08
CA ILE A 80 10.77 2.40 5.27
C ILE A 80 12.26 2.10 5.12
N VAL A 81 12.91 2.80 4.20
CA VAL A 81 14.35 2.68 3.96
C VAL A 81 14.92 4.09 4.04
N GLU A 82 15.59 4.39 5.16
CA GLU A 82 16.13 5.72 5.46
C GLU A 82 15.04 6.78 5.42
N SER A 83 15.05 7.69 4.43
CA SER A 83 14.04 8.75 4.30
C SER A 83 13.02 8.46 3.19
N ARG A 84 12.93 7.19 2.77
CA ARG A 84 12.01 6.77 1.72
C ARG A 84 10.99 5.79 2.26
N VAL A 85 9.75 5.95 1.80
CA VAL A 85 8.68 4.98 2.01
C VAL A 85 8.44 4.32 0.66
N ILE A 86 8.65 3.01 0.59
CA ILE A 86 8.53 2.26 -0.66
C ILE A 86 7.26 1.42 -0.59
N ILE A 87 6.30 1.76 -1.45
CA ILE A 87 5.02 1.05 -1.52
C ILE A 87 5.23 -0.23 -2.32
N MET A 88 5.15 -1.37 -1.64
CA MET A 88 5.44 -2.68 -2.24
C MET A 88 4.25 -3.28 -2.96
N ARG A 89 3.09 -3.30 -2.30
CA ARG A 89 1.87 -3.89 -2.87
C ARG A 89 0.64 -3.22 -2.26
N VAL A 90 -0.48 -3.30 -2.96
CA VAL A 90 -1.79 -2.93 -2.42
C VAL A 90 -2.69 -4.16 -2.54
N LEU A 91 -3.03 -4.75 -1.41
CA LEU A 91 -3.72 -6.03 -1.35
C LEU A 91 -5.07 -5.89 -0.66
N HIS A 92 -6.02 -6.76 -1.04
CA HIS A 92 -7.24 -6.91 -0.26
C HIS A 92 -6.86 -7.38 1.15
N GLY A 93 -7.56 -6.87 2.18
CA GLY A 93 -7.20 -7.16 3.57
C GLY A 93 -7.18 -8.64 3.94
N ALA A 94 -7.97 -9.47 3.25
CA ALA A 94 -8.01 -10.90 3.48
C ALA A 94 -6.90 -11.68 2.76
N GLN A 95 -6.20 -11.03 1.82
CA GLN A 95 -5.14 -11.67 1.06
C GLN A 95 -3.84 -11.67 1.85
N LEU A 96 -3.20 -12.83 1.96
CA LEU A 96 -1.93 -12.93 2.67
C LEU A 96 -0.78 -12.49 1.78
N LEU A 97 0.19 -11.82 2.39
CA LEU A 97 1.43 -11.45 1.72
C LEU A 97 2.35 -12.66 1.70
N ASP A 98 2.92 -12.98 0.55
CA ASP A 98 3.91 -14.05 0.42
C ASP A 98 5.14 -13.57 -0.33
N THR A 99 6.19 -14.41 -0.38
CA THR A 99 7.46 -14.04 -1.00
C THR A 99 7.36 -13.79 -2.49
N GLU A 100 6.47 -14.49 -3.19
CA GLU A 100 6.30 -14.31 -4.63
C GLU A 100 5.80 -12.90 -4.97
N MET A 101 4.94 -12.35 -4.12
CA MET A 101 4.41 -10.99 -4.30
C MET A 101 5.47 -9.92 -4.17
N LEU A 102 6.57 -10.22 -3.45
CA LEU A 102 7.64 -9.27 -3.18
C LEU A 102 8.79 -9.38 -4.18
N GLU A 103 8.84 -10.46 -4.94
CA GLU A 103 9.83 -10.67 -5.99
C GLU A 103 9.27 -10.04 -7.26
N GLY A 104 9.70 -8.84 -7.51
CA GLY A 104 9.16 -8.09 -8.58
C GLY A 104 9.72 -7.94 -9.82
#